data_0ee7bbd77dc8fadd0ab3618fb8439fd3
#
_entry.id   0ee7bbd77dc8fadd0ab3618fb8439fd3
#
_cell.length_a   1.000
_cell.length_b   1.000
_cell.length_c   1.000
_cell.angle_alpha   90.00
_cell.angle_beta   90.00
_cell.angle_gamma   90.00
#
_symmetry.space_group_name_H-M   'P 1'
#
loop_
_entity.id
_entity.type
_entity.pdbx_description
1 polymer ?
#
loop_
_entity_poly.entity_id
_entity_poly.type
_entity_poly.pdbx_seq_one_letter_code
_entity_poly.pdbx_strand_id
1 'polypeptide(L)'
;MEPTTIILFSIFLLFLLFSFVTVSQGSIGVVTIFGKYQRIMSPGLNVRIPFIEQIHKRISIQNRSVELGFQAVTIDQANVNFTAMLLYSVLDQQEETIKNVAFKFFDERNFMQALIRSVEGSVRAFVAIKRQSEVLILRREIVENVKEHLDKTLEDWGYHLIDLQIN
;
A
#
# COMPACT_ATOMS: atom_id res chain seq x y z
N MET A 1 -33.49 7.91 42.85
CA MET A 1 -32.48 8.50 41.95
C MET A 1 -33.22 9.54 41.13
N GLU A 2 -32.67 10.74 41.06
CA GLU A 2 -33.25 11.82 40.23
C GLU A 2 -33.28 11.40 38.74
N PRO A 3 -34.36 11.69 38.02
CA PRO A 3 -34.45 11.32 36.60
C PRO A 3 -33.25 11.86 35.75
N THR A 4 -32.72 13.01 36.12
CA THR A 4 -31.51 13.61 35.54
C THR A 4 -30.27 12.74 35.64
N THR A 5 -30.06 12.08 36.81
CA THR A 5 -28.91 11.18 37.02
C THR A 5 -29.03 9.93 36.17
N ILE A 6 -30.22 9.41 35.97
CA ILE A 6 -30.47 8.25 35.10
C ILE A 6 -30.18 8.60 33.64
N ILE A 7 -30.62 9.77 33.19
CA ILE A 7 -30.33 10.23 31.82
C ILE A 7 -28.83 10.43 31.58
N LEU A 8 -28.13 11.09 32.49
CA LEU A 8 -26.69 11.30 32.40
C LEU A 8 -25.92 9.97 32.40
N PHE A 9 -26.32 9.02 33.25
CA PHE A 9 -25.71 7.70 33.29
C PHE A 9 -25.95 6.92 31.99
N SER A 10 -27.16 7.01 31.43
CA SER A 10 -27.48 6.36 30.16
C SER A 10 -26.68 6.93 28.99
N ILE A 11 -26.53 8.26 28.94
CA ILE A 11 -25.69 8.94 27.91
C ILE A 11 -24.23 8.52 28.06
N PHE A 12 -23.71 8.47 29.28
CA PHE A 12 -22.34 8.03 29.54
C PHE A 12 -22.11 6.56 29.15
N LEU A 13 -23.06 5.68 29.46
CA LEU A 13 -22.99 4.27 29.07
C LEU A 13 -23.02 4.11 27.53
N LEU A 14 -23.90 4.87 26.87
CA LEU A 14 -23.98 4.87 25.42
C LEU A 14 -22.66 5.36 24.78
N PHE A 15 -22.08 6.44 25.31
CA PHE A 15 -20.80 6.96 24.88
C PHE A 15 -19.67 5.91 25.02
N LEU A 16 -19.65 5.18 26.14
CA LEU A 16 -18.71 4.12 26.40
C LEU A 16 -18.84 2.97 25.38
N LEU A 17 -20.07 2.57 25.04
CA LEU A 17 -20.32 1.52 24.03
C LEU A 17 -19.83 1.92 22.65
N PHE A 18 -19.99 3.18 22.24
CA PHE A 18 -19.48 3.68 20.96
C PHE A 18 -17.98 3.97 20.92
N SER A 19 -17.30 3.92 22.07
CA SER A 19 -15.86 4.12 22.16
C SER A 19 -15.06 2.91 21.69
N PHE A 20 -15.64 1.72 21.71
CA PHE A 20 -14.92 0.51 21.30
C PHE A 20 -14.95 0.31 19.78
N VAL A 21 -13.78 -0.03 19.23
CA VAL A 21 -13.63 -0.36 17.82
C VAL A 21 -12.64 -1.52 17.66
N THR A 22 -12.94 -2.42 16.73
CA THR A 22 -12.07 -3.54 16.41
C THR A 22 -11.32 -3.28 15.11
N VAL A 23 -10.02 -3.61 15.11
CA VAL A 23 -9.17 -3.65 13.92
C VAL A 23 -8.86 -5.10 13.63
N SER A 24 -9.11 -5.53 12.39
CA SER A 24 -8.92 -6.91 11.97
C SER A 24 -7.45 -7.32 12.04
N GLN A 25 -7.19 -8.59 12.34
CA GLN A 25 -5.85 -9.17 12.25
C GLN A 25 -5.29 -8.98 10.83
N GLY A 26 -4.02 -8.60 10.75
CA GLY A 26 -3.36 -8.33 9.46
C GLY A 26 -3.66 -6.95 8.87
N SER A 27 -4.29 -6.04 9.65
CA SER A 27 -4.45 -4.63 9.26
C SER A 27 -4.12 -3.68 10.41
N ILE A 28 -3.83 -2.43 10.07
CA ILE A 28 -3.60 -1.33 11.02
C ILE A 28 -4.57 -0.21 10.69
N GLY A 29 -5.26 0.31 11.69
CA GLY A 29 -6.15 1.45 11.56
C GLY A 29 -5.39 2.77 11.64
N VAL A 30 -5.65 3.69 10.72
CA VAL A 30 -5.12 5.06 10.75
C VAL A 30 -6.20 5.99 11.23
N VAL A 31 -5.95 6.65 12.36
CA VAL A 31 -6.93 7.51 13.05
C VAL A 31 -6.63 8.97 12.77
N THR A 32 -7.66 9.71 12.43
CA THR A 32 -7.63 11.15 12.24
C THR A 32 -8.60 11.86 13.19
N ILE A 33 -8.25 13.08 13.58
CA ILE A 33 -9.13 14.03 14.27
C ILE A 33 -9.32 15.22 13.34
N PHE A 34 -10.55 15.49 12.94
CA PHE A 34 -10.91 16.57 11.99
C PHE A 34 -10.03 16.56 10.72
N GLY A 35 -9.75 15.35 10.19
CA GLY A 35 -8.93 15.17 9.00
C GLY A 35 -7.41 15.20 9.22
N LYS A 36 -6.94 15.56 10.42
CA LYS A 36 -5.52 15.55 10.77
C LYS A 36 -5.12 14.20 11.36
N TYR A 37 -4.01 13.64 10.90
CA TYR A 37 -3.43 12.42 11.46
C TYR A 37 -3.21 12.56 12.98
N GLN A 38 -3.61 11.53 13.73
CA GLN A 38 -3.48 11.48 15.19
C GLN A 38 -2.59 10.31 15.64
N ARG A 39 -2.97 9.09 15.28
CA ARG A 39 -2.30 7.87 15.71
C ARG A 39 -2.67 6.66 14.84
N ILE A 40 -1.98 5.55 15.05
CA ILE A 40 -2.34 4.25 14.51
C ILE A 40 -3.00 3.38 15.57
N MET A 41 -3.85 2.45 15.11
CA MET A 41 -4.47 1.41 15.94
C MET A 41 -3.98 0.04 15.49
N SER A 42 -3.38 -0.70 16.40
CA SER A 42 -2.96 -2.09 16.18
C SER A 42 -4.15 -3.04 16.05
N PRO A 43 -3.97 -4.24 15.47
CA PRO A 43 -5.02 -5.27 15.44
C PRO A 43 -5.56 -5.58 16.83
N GLY A 44 -6.87 -5.82 16.88
CA GLY A 44 -7.59 -6.16 18.10
C GLY A 44 -8.59 -5.11 18.55
N LEU A 45 -8.93 -5.14 19.82
CA LEU A 45 -9.86 -4.20 20.45
C LEU A 45 -9.12 -2.89 20.77
N ASN A 46 -9.64 -1.79 20.27
CA ASN A 46 -9.12 -0.45 20.51
C ASN A 46 -10.22 0.46 21.08
N VAL A 47 -9.79 1.53 21.73
CA VAL A 47 -10.68 2.57 22.25
C VAL A 47 -10.46 3.84 21.43
N ARG A 48 -11.55 4.46 20.99
CA ARG A 48 -11.55 5.77 20.30
C ARG A 48 -12.50 6.73 20.97
N ILE A 49 -12.26 8.01 20.78
CA ILE A 49 -13.22 9.05 21.20
C ILE A 49 -14.28 9.15 20.12
N PRO A 50 -15.55 8.71 20.38
CA PRO A 50 -16.61 8.78 19.40
C PRO A 50 -16.86 10.24 18.98
N PHE A 51 -17.29 10.43 17.73
CA PHE A 51 -17.55 11.73 17.08
C PHE A 51 -16.31 12.59 16.77
N ILE A 52 -15.20 12.44 17.49
CA ILE A 52 -13.97 13.22 17.32
C ILE A 52 -12.94 12.43 16.51
N GLU A 53 -12.63 11.22 16.95
CA GLU A 53 -11.69 10.33 16.27
C GLU A 53 -12.41 9.52 15.18
N GLN A 54 -11.82 9.48 14.00
CA GLN A 54 -12.30 8.70 12.86
C GLN A 54 -11.20 7.79 12.32
N ILE A 55 -11.57 6.57 11.96
CA ILE A 55 -10.66 5.68 11.21
C ILE A 55 -10.69 6.14 9.75
N HIS A 56 -9.61 6.78 9.32
CA HIS A 56 -9.46 7.29 7.96
C HIS A 56 -9.24 6.17 6.95
N LYS A 57 -8.31 5.27 7.25
CA LYS A 57 -7.99 4.09 6.42
C LYS A 57 -7.64 2.89 7.30
N ARG A 58 -7.85 1.71 6.75
CA ARG A 58 -7.32 0.45 7.27
C ARG A 58 -6.29 -0.07 6.29
N ILE A 59 -5.03 -0.14 6.72
CA ILE A 59 -3.90 -0.56 5.91
C ILE A 59 -3.67 -2.04 6.13
N SER A 60 -3.73 -2.84 5.07
CA SER A 60 -3.34 -4.25 5.14
C SER A 60 -1.82 -4.37 5.24
N ILE A 61 -1.35 -5.13 6.23
CA ILE A 61 0.07 -5.48 6.40
C ILE A 61 0.40 -6.86 5.83
N GLN A 62 -0.57 -7.49 5.16
CA GLN A 62 -0.39 -8.78 4.50
C GLN A 62 0.30 -8.62 3.14
N ASN A 63 0.92 -9.70 2.68
CA ASN A 63 1.51 -9.75 1.35
C ASN A 63 0.42 -9.63 0.27
N ARG A 64 0.70 -8.83 -0.74
CA ARG A 64 -0.20 -8.56 -1.87
C ARG A 64 0.53 -8.85 -3.16
N SER A 65 -0.17 -9.44 -4.11
CA SER A 65 0.36 -9.70 -5.45
C SER A 65 -0.43 -8.92 -6.50
N VAL A 66 0.27 -8.50 -7.54
CA VAL A 66 -0.30 -7.87 -8.72
C VAL A 66 0.35 -8.43 -9.97
N GLU A 67 -0.46 -8.72 -10.97
CA GLU A 67 0.00 -9.13 -12.30
C GLU A 67 -0.26 -8.02 -13.30
N LEU A 68 0.73 -7.73 -14.14
CA LEU A 68 0.73 -6.65 -15.12
C LEU A 68 1.14 -7.19 -16.49
N GLY A 69 0.36 -6.88 -17.53
CA GLY A 69 0.74 -7.13 -18.92
C GLY A 69 1.03 -5.82 -19.64
N PHE A 70 2.18 -5.73 -20.29
CA PHE A 70 2.57 -4.54 -21.07
C PHE A 70 3.49 -4.88 -22.24
N GLN A 71 3.70 -3.92 -23.11
CA GLN A 71 4.58 -4.04 -24.28
C GLN A 71 5.74 -3.06 -24.20
N ALA A 72 6.91 -3.51 -24.65
CA ALA A 72 8.06 -2.65 -24.85
C ALA A 72 8.67 -2.86 -26.24
N VAL A 73 9.27 -1.79 -26.76
CA VAL A 73 9.89 -1.77 -28.09
C VAL A 73 11.39 -1.82 -27.92
N THR A 74 12.03 -2.74 -28.63
CA THR A 74 13.48 -2.92 -28.66
C THR A 74 14.15 -1.93 -29.62
N ILE A 75 15.50 -1.85 -29.59
CA ILE A 75 16.26 -0.96 -30.47
C ILE A 75 16.09 -1.31 -31.96
N ASP A 76 15.81 -2.57 -32.30
CA ASP A 76 15.51 -3.06 -33.65
C ASP A 76 14.01 -2.98 -34.00
N GLN A 77 13.25 -2.15 -33.23
CA GLN A 77 11.84 -1.86 -33.44
C GLN A 77 10.91 -3.08 -33.34
N ALA A 78 11.34 -4.13 -32.66
CA ALA A 78 10.48 -5.28 -32.37
C ALA A 78 9.63 -5.00 -31.11
N ASN A 79 8.35 -5.37 -31.18
CA ASN A 79 7.45 -5.36 -30.03
C ASN A 79 7.62 -6.63 -29.21
N VAL A 80 7.91 -6.49 -27.95
CA VAL A 80 8.01 -7.60 -27.00
C VAL A 80 6.93 -7.45 -25.94
N ASN A 81 6.17 -8.52 -25.71
CA ASN A 81 5.16 -8.59 -24.67
C ASN A 81 5.80 -9.08 -23.37
N PHE A 82 5.48 -8.42 -22.28
CA PHE A 82 5.92 -8.78 -20.94
C PHE A 82 4.74 -9.01 -20.03
N THR A 83 4.87 -9.99 -19.16
CA THR A 83 4.02 -10.18 -18.00
C THR A 83 4.88 -10.08 -16.75
N ALA A 84 4.57 -9.13 -15.89
CA ALA A 84 5.25 -8.97 -14.60
C ALA A 84 4.33 -9.35 -13.46
N MET A 85 4.82 -10.16 -12.52
CA MET A 85 4.14 -10.47 -11.26
C MET A 85 4.97 -9.90 -10.11
N LEU A 86 4.37 -9.03 -9.33
CA LEU A 86 4.98 -8.42 -8.17
C LEU A 86 4.33 -8.94 -6.89
N LEU A 87 5.16 -9.29 -5.92
CA LEU A 87 4.74 -9.57 -4.56
C LEU A 87 5.33 -8.49 -3.65
N TYR A 88 4.48 -7.78 -2.94
CA TYR A 88 4.87 -6.66 -2.07
C TYR A 88 4.05 -6.63 -0.78
N SER A 89 4.58 -5.96 0.23
CA SER A 89 3.90 -5.72 1.51
C SER A 89 4.28 -4.35 2.06
N VAL A 90 3.62 -3.93 3.12
CA VAL A 90 4.06 -2.76 3.89
C VAL A 90 5.44 -3.05 4.48
N LEU A 91 6.35 -2.08 4.42
CA LEU A 91 7.75 -2.21 4.82
C LEU A 91 7.89 -2.66 6.28
N ASP A 92 7.22 -1.96 7.18
CA ASP A 92 7.15 -2.25 8.60
C ASP A 92 5.86 -1.72 9.22
N GLN A 93 5.67 -1.93 10.52
CA GLN A 93 4.50 -1.46 11.25
C GLN A 93 4.76 -0.19 12.05
N GLN A 94 5.84 0.53 11.74
CA GLN A 94 6.14 1.80 12.38
C GLN A 94 5.13 2.87 11.98
N GLU A 95 4.88 3.78 12.90
CA GLU A 95 3.90 4.84 12.72
C GLU A 95 4.16 5.69 11.47
N GLU A 96 5.42 6.03 11.21
CA GLU A 96 5.81 6.84 10.05
C GLU A 96 5.60 6.11 8.72
N THR A 97 5.94 4.84 8.66
CA THR A 97 5.69 3.98 7.48
C THR A 97 4.21 3.86 7.19
N ILE A 98 3.40 3.56 8.19
CA ILE A 98 1.94 3.46 8.04
C ILE A 98 1.32 4.80 7.63
N LYS A 99 1.81 5.90 8.17
CA LYS A 99 1.41 7.25 7.77
C LYS A 99 1.72 7.52 6.30
N ASN A 100 2.92 7.18 5.82
CA ASN A 100 3.29 7.30 4.41
C ASN A 100 2.36 6.48 3.51
N VAL A 101 2.13 5.22 3.84
CA VAL A 101 1.20 4.33 3.10
C VAL A 101 -0.21 4.92 3.06
N ALA A 102 -0.69 5.49 4.17
CA ALA A 102 -2.05 6.04 4.26
C ALA A 102 -2.25 7.32 3.45
N PHE A 103 -1.24 8.20 3.40
CA PHE A 103 -1.39 9.57 2.91
C PHE A 103 -0.59 9.89 1.63
N LYS A 104 0.36 9.05 1.22
CA LYS A 104 1.15 9.27 0.01
C LYS A 104 0.30 9.27 -1.26
N PHE A 105 -0.67 8.37 -1.34
CA PHE A 105 -1.62 8.28 -2.44
C PHE A 105 -3.03 8.53 -1.96
N PHE A 106 -3.82 9.19 -2.79
CA PHE A 106 -5.21 9.50 -2.48
C PHE A 106 -6.04 8.22 -2.23
N ASP A 107 -5.91 7.25 -3.10
CA ASP A 107 -6.56 5.95 -3.01
C ASP A 107 -5.66 4.81 -3.53
N GLU A 108 -6.15 3.58 -3.39
CA GLU A 108 -5.45 2.39 -3.87
C GLU A 108 -5.30 2.36 -5.40
N ARG A 109 -6.24 2.97 -6.12
CA ARG A 109 -6.17 3.06 -7.59
C ARG A 109 -5.01 3.93 -8.03
N ASN A 110 -4.81 5.08 -7.40
CA ASN A 110 -3.68 5.97 -7.68
C ASN A 110 -2.34 5.30 -7.35
N PHE A 111 -2.26 4.59 -6.24
CA PHE A 111 -1.08 3.77 -5.90
C PHE A 111 -0.81 2.72 -6.99
N MET A 112 -1.83 1.96 -7.38
CA MET A 112 -1.69 0.91 -8.39
C MET A 112 -1.25 1.47 -9.75
N GLN A 113 -1.81 2.60 -10.18
CA GLN A 113 -1.38 3.27 -11.42
C GLN A 113 0.07 3.75 -11.37
N ALA A 114 0.52 4.27 -10.22
CA ALA A 114 1.91 4.67 -10.05
C ALA A 114 2.85 3.46 -10.07
N LEU A 115 2.47 2.37 -9.43
CA LEU A 115 3.21 1.11 -9.44
C LEU A 115 3.35 0.55 -10.86
N ILE A 116 2.24 0.45 -11.60
CA ILE A 116 2.24 -0.02 -12.99
C ILE A 116 3.19 0.82 -13.84
N ARG A 117 3.06 2.14 -13.80
CA ARG A 117 3.92 3.05 -14.56
C ARG A 117 5.40 2.92 -14.21
N SER A 118 5.70 2.70 -12.93
CA SER A 118 7.08 2.52 -12.47
C SER A 118 7.70 1.23 -13.04
N VAL A 119 6.94 0.12 -13.00
CA VAL A 119 7.38 -1.16 -13.59
C VAL A 119 7.57 -1.03 -15.10
N GLU A 120 6.56 -0.57 -15.80
CA GLU A 120 6.60 -0.40 -17.26
C GLU A 120 7.75 0.53 -17.68
N GLY A 121 7.92 1.65 -17.00
CA GLY A 121 8.98 2.61 -17.28
C GLY A 121 10.36 2.01 -17.13
N SER A 122 10.58 1.25 -16.06
CA SER A 122 11.87 0.59 -15.79
C SER A 122 12.19 -0.48 -16.83
N VAL A 123 11.22 -1.33 -17.19
CA VAL A 123 11.40 -2.36 -18.21
C VAL A 123 11.62 -1.73 -19.58
N ARG A 124 10.82 -0.75 -19.98
CA ARG A 124 10.97 -0.05 -21.27
C ARG A 124 12.32 0.62 -21.40
N ALA A 125 12.80 1.28 -20.34
CA ALA A 125 14.12 1.94 -20.37
C ALA A 125 15.25 0.93 -20.59
N PHE A 126 15.18 -0.25 -19.97
CA PHE A 126 16.17 -1.31 -20.16
C PHE A 126 16.09 -1.93 -21.58
N VAL A 127 14.87 -2.24 -22.03
CA VAL A 127 14.62 -2.93 -23.31
C VAL A 127 14.92 -2.06 -24.51
N ALA A 128 14.69 -0.74 -24.43
CA ALA A 128 14.89 0.20 -25.54
C ALA A 128 16.32 0.26 -26.10
N ILE A 129 17.31 -0.15 -25.30
CA ILE A 129 18.74 -0.18 -25.67
C ILE A 129 19.23 -1.58 -26.08
N LYS A 130 18.36 -2.59 -26.07
CA LYS A 130 18.67 -3.98 -26.36
C LYS A 130 17.97 -4.45 -27.63
N ARG A 131 18.57 -5.45 -28.32
CA ARG A 131 17.93 -6.15 -29.44
C ARG A 131 16.96 -7.21 -28.95
N GLN A 132 15.97 -7.57 -29.77
CA GLN A 132 15.00 -8.61 -29.41
C GLN A 132 15.67 -9.95 -28.98
N SER A 133 16.70 -10.38 -29.71
CA SER A 133 17.45 -11.59 -29.38
C SER A 133 18.17 -11.51 -28.02
N GLU A 134 18.63 -10.34 -27.63
CA GLU A 134 19.29 -10.08 -26.34
C GLU A 134 18.29 -10.08 -25.17
N VAL A 135 17.11 -9.51 -25.39
CA VAL A 135 16.05 -9.45 -24.37
C VAL A 135 15.67 -10.84 -23.87
N LEU A 136 15.57 -11.81 -24.77
CA LEU A 136 15.24 -13.19 -24.41
C LEU A 136 16.34 -13.87 -23.55
N ILE A 137 17.60 -13.49 -23.78
CA ILE A 137 18.77 -14.06 -23.06
C ILE A 137 18.96 -13.33 -21.73
N LEU A 138 18.76 -12.02 -21.68
CA LEU A 138 19.04 -11.15 -20.54
C LEU A 138 17.89 -11.01 -19.55
N ARG A 139 16.94 -11.94 -19.56
CA ARG A 139 15.76 -11.91 -18.68
C ARG A 139 16.11 -11.70 -17.20
N ARG A 140 17.14 -12.40 -16.71
CA ARG A 140 17.59 -12.27 -15.31
C ARG A 140 18.11 -10.85 -15.03
N GLU A 141 18.89 -10.29 -15.94
CA GLU A 141 19.44 -8.94 -15.81
C GLU A 141 18.33 -7.88 -15.82
N ILE A 142 17.28 -8.06 -16.62
CA ILE A 142 16.09 -7.21 -16.61
C ILE A 142 15.45 -7.23 -15.21
N VAL A 143 15.22 -8.42 -14.67
CA VAL A 143 14.59 -8.59 -13.34
C VAL A 143 15.41 -7.91 -12.25
N GLU A 144 16.74 -8.11 -12.24
CA GLU A 144 17.63 -7.51 -11.23
C GLU A 144 17.62 -5.97 -11.29
N ASN A 145 17.76 -5.39 -12.48
CA ASN A 145 17.72 -3.93 -12.65
C ASN A 145 16.38 -3.31 -12.25
N VAL A 146 15.28 -3.93 -12.71
CA VAL A 146 13.93 -3.46 -12.40
C VAL A 146 13.64 -3.60 -10.90
N LYS A 147 14.06 -4.71 -10.29
CA LYS A 147 13.90 -4.97 -8.86
C LYS A 147 14.60 -3.91 -8.01
N GLU A 148 15.85 -3.58 -8.32
CA GLU A 148 16.60 -2.56 -7.58
C GLU A 148 15.94 -1.18 -7.66
N HIS A 149 15.46 -0.79 -8.85
CA HIS A 149 14.78 0.48 -9.04
C HIS A 149 13.42 0.54 -8.32
N LEU A 150 12.66 -0.55 -8.42
CA LEU A 150 11.34 -0.64 -7.78
C LEU A 150 11.44 -0.70 -6.26
N ASP A 151 12.42 -1.39 -5.71
CA ASP A 151 12.60 -1.51 -4.26
C ASP A 151 12.78 -0.13 -3.62
N LYS A 152 13.66 0.69 -4.19
CA LYS A 152 13.84 2.09 -3.74
C LYS A 152 12.55 2.92 -3.86
N THR A 153 11.84 2.78 -4.97
CA THR A 153 10.60 3.53 -5.20
C THR A 153 9.50 3.12 -4.23
N LEU A 154 9.37 1.81 -3.97
CA LEU A 154 8.38 1.27 -3.04
C LEU A 154 8.71 1.63 -1.58
N GLU A 155 9.98 1.61 -1.18
CA GLU A 155 10.42 2.05 0.15
C GLU A 155 10.02 3.51 0.42
N ASP A 156 10.18 4.41 -0.55
CA ASP A 156 9.74 5.80 -0.44
C ASP A 156 8.21 5.93 -0.24
N TRP A 157 7.45 4.93 -0.66
CA TRP A 157 6.00 4.87 -0.48
C TRP A 157 5.57 4.12 0.79
N GLY A 158 6.51 3.51 1.53
CA GLY A 158 6.28 2.73 2.73
C GLY A 158 6.03 1.24 2.46
N TYR A 159 6.39 0.75 1.29
CA TYR A 159 6.26 -0.66 0.90
C TYR A 159 7.61 -1.33 0.69
N HIS A 160 7.62 -2.64 0.73
CA HIS A 160 8.77 -3.49 0.44
C HIS A 160 8.44 -4.48 -0.68
N LEU A 161 9.33 -4.58 -1.66
CA LEU A 161 9.23 -5.55 -2.74
C LEU A 161 9.78 -6.91 -2.26
N ILE A 162 8.90 -7.90 -2.15
CA ILE A 162 9.26 -9.25 -1.71
C ILE A 162 9.82 -10.04 -2.88
N ASP A 163 9.12 -10.06 -4.01
CA ASP A 163 9.52 -10.78 -5.22
C ASP A 163 9.04 -10.08 -6.48
N LEU A 164 9.79 -10.26 -7.56
CA LEU A 164 9.47 -9.78 -8.90
C LEU A 164 9.80 -10.86 -9.92
N GLN A 165 8.81 -11.24 -10.70
CA GLN A 165 8.93 -12.15 -11.82
C GLN A 165 8.51 -11.44 -13.10
N ILE A 166 9.33 -11.56 -14.16
CA ILE A 166 9.03 -11.00 -15.49
C ILE A 166 9.14 -12.13 -16.51
N ASN A 167 8.08 -12.31 -17.30
CA ASN A 167 7.98 -13.32 -18.35
C ASN A 167 7.73 -12.68 -19.71
#